data_929a7a9f79e60dbfeecb7f60de79c817
#
_entry.id   929a7a9f79e60dbfeecb7f60de79c817
#
_cell.length_a   1.000
_cell.length_b   1.000
_cell.length_c   1.000
_cell.angle_alpha   90.00
_cell.angle_beta   90.00
_cell.angle_gamma   90.00
#
_symmetry.space_group_name_H-M   'P 1'
#
loop_
_entity.id
_entity.type
_entity.pdbx_description
1 polymer ?
#
loop_
_entity_poly.entity_id
_entity_poly.type
_entity_poly.pdbx_seq_one_letter_code
_entity_poly.pdbx_strand_id
1 'polypeptide(L)'
;MRWKQRGAARVMATGIPALASEEVEYPSRDGRPMAETDAHRDEMMAAIGSLKARYADRDDVYVAGDLFIYYEEGNPKARFAPDVFVIFGVPNHRRRVYKLWEEGVVPAFVLEVSSRGTWLEDAGEKRAICEKLGVAEYFLFDPEADYLDPPLQAFRRVGRQLQRLEPDERGGFVSETLGLSLYLEDLRLVMTDLETGVRLLRLPEEHVARQAAEAAQRKAEAAQREAEAAQRKAEARAREAEEEVARLRAELAKRGR
;
A
#
# COMPACT_ATOMS: atom_id res chain seq x y z
N MET A 1 64.97 67.80 9.31
CA MET A 1 63.51 68.06 9.08
C MET A 1 62.82 66.72 8.98
N ARG A 2 61.99 66.41 9.98
CA ARG A 2 61.27 65.10 10.08
C ARG A 2 59.86 65.23 9.49
N TRP A 3 59.54 64.47 8.46
CA TRP A 3 58.18 64.36 7.95
C TRP A 3 57.40 63.36 8.74
N LYS A 4 56.28 63.78 9.34
CA LYS A 4 55.29 62.92 10.02
C LYS A 4 54.40 62.23 9.02
N GLN A 5 54.40 60.91 8.97
CA GLN A 5 53.40 60.12 8.24
C GLN A 5 52.07 60.18 9.04
N ARG A 6 50.98 60.58 8.35
CA ARG A 6 49.62 60.53 8.82
C ARG A 6 49.08 59.09 8.60
N GLY A 7 48.62 58.46 9.67
CA GLY A 7 48.03 57.15 9.65
C GLY A 7 46.68 57.15 8.88
N ALA A 8 46.52 56.18 7.99
CA ALA A 8 45.27 55.89 7.33
C ALA A 8 44.30 55.24 8.30
N ALA A 9 43.14 55.81 8.48
CA ALA A 9 42.05 55.24 9.26
C ALA A 9 41.50 53.98 8.54
N ARG A 10 41.60 52.84 9.22
CA ARG A 10 41.02 51.56 8.78
C ARG A 10 39.50 51.61 9.00
N VAL A 11 38.72 51.73 7.93
CA VAL A 11 37.26 51.59 7.97
C VAL A 11 36.97 50.14 8.29
N MET A 12 36.45 49.88 9.48
CA MET A 12 35.88 48.60 9.85
C MET A 12 34.57 48.41 9.06
N ALA A 13 34.55 47.47 8.17
CA ALA A 13 33.30 47.04 7.53
C ALA A 13 32.44 46.38 8.62
N THR A 14 31.36 47.05 9.02
CA THR A 14 30.31 46.48 9.84
C THR A 14 29.60 45.44 9.00
N GLY A 15 29.95 44.16 9.21
CA GLY A 15 29.23 43.04 8.64
C GLY A 15 27.79 43.07 9.15
N ILE A 16 26.84 43.23 8.25
CA ILE A 16 25.43 42.99 8.52
C ILE A 16 25.34 41.50 8.91
N PRO A 17 24.84 41.15 10.10
CA PRO A 17 24.64 39.75 10.41
C PRO A 17 23.64 39.20 9.39
N ALA A 18 24.01 38.15 8.69
CA ALA A 18 23.07 37.36 7.87
C ALA A 18 21.93 36.94 8.80
N LEU A 19 20.72 37.39 8.51
CA LEU A 19 19.52 36.90 9.16
C LEU A 19 19.53 35.39 8.90
N ALA A 20 19.72 34.59 9.96
CA ALA A 20 19.51 33.16 9.88
C ALA A 20 18.08 32.97 9.39
N SER A 21 17.91 32.33 8.22
CA SER A 21 16.61 31.92 7.77
C SER A 21 16.06 30.96 8.82
N GLU A 22 15.01 31.37 9.52
CA GLU A 22 14.31 30.44 10.41
C GLU A 22 13.92 29.24 9.59
N GLU A 23 14.44 28.07 9.96
CA GLU A 23 14.10 26.81 9.31
C GLU A 23 12.62 26.51 9.59
N VAL A 24 11.80 26.47 8.55
CA VAL A 24 10.36 26.24 8.68
C VAL A 24 10.15 24.78 9.08
N GLU A 25 9.60 24.56 10.28
CA GLU A 25 9.27 23.23 10.76
C GLU A 25 7.97 22.74 10.11
N TYR A 26 7.99 21.48 9.60
CA TYR A 26 6.83 20.78 9.03
C TYR A 26 6.40 19.65 9.96
N PRO A 27 5.46 19.89 10.91
CA PRO A 27 5.05 18.90 11.89
C PRO A 27 4.46 17.64 11.23
N SER A 28 4.74 16.47 11.82
CA SER A 28 4.13 15.20 11.43
C SER A 28 2.85 14.86 12.22
N ARG A 29 2.37 15.81 13.05
CA ARG A 29 1.15 15.68 13.88
C ARG A 29 0.53 17.06 14.04
N ASP A 30 -0.80 17.11 14.13
CA ASP A 30 -1.54 18.36 14.37
C ASP A 30 -1.91 18.57 15.84
N GLY A 31 -1.63 17.59 16.71
CA GLY A 31 -1.94 17.63 18.15
C GLY A 31 -3.41 17.38 18.46
N ARG A 32 -4.25 17.06 17.48
CA ARG A 32 -5.66 16.71 17.72
C ARG A 32 -5.78 15.23 18.06
N PRO A 33 -6.68 14.84 19.00
CA PRO A 33 -7.00 13.44 19.22
C PRO A 33 -7.72 12.90 17.98
N MET A 34 -7.22 11.81 17.39
CA MET A 34 -7.98 11.04 16.39
C MET A 34 -8.98 10.15 17.12
N ALA A 35 -10.25 10.59 17.20
CA ALA A 35 -11.35 9.75 17.62
C ALA A 35 -12.08 9.28 16.35
N GLU A 36 -11.63 8.18 15.78
CA GLU A 36 -12.26 7.53 14.64
C GLU A 36 -13.03 6.31 15.07
N THR A 37 -14.09 5.94 14.31
CA THR A 37 -14.83 4.72 14.57
C THR A 37 -13.97 3.50 14.22
N ASP A 38 -14.26 2.35 14.83
CA ASP A 38 -13.59 1.10 14.49
C ASP A 38 -13.79 0.78 12.99
N ALA A 39 -14.99 1.04 12.44
CA ALA A 39 -15.30 0.83 11.03
C ALA A 39 -14.38 1.65 10.10
N HIS A 40 -14.22 2.96 10.38
CA HIS A 40 -13.32 3.84 9.63
C HIS A 40 -11.88 3.29 9.63
N ARG A 41 -11.34 3.03 10.83
CA ARG A 41 -9.96 2.54 10.97
C ARG A 41 -9.73 1.21 10.27
N ASP A 42 -10.65 0.27 10.42
CA ASP A 42 -10.54 -1.07 9.84
C ASP A 42 -10.60 -1.03 8.32
N GLU A 43 -11.45 -0.18 7.71
CA GLU A 43 -11.52 0.00 6.27
C GLU A 43 -10.28 0.71 5.70
N MET A 44 -9.80 1.77 6.36
CA MET A 44 -8.55 2.44 5.98
C MET A 44 -7.36 1.47 6.00
N MET A 45 -7.20 0.72 7.10
CA MET A 45 -6.11 -0.25 7.23
C MET A 45 -6.19 -1.37 6.20
N ALA A 46 -7.39 -1.87 5.92
CA ALA A 46 -7.62 -2.90 4.92
C ALA A 46 -7.25 -2.39 3.51
N ALA A 47 -7.68 -1.19 3.14
CA ALA A 47 -7.36 -0.59 1.85
C ALA A 47 -5.86 -0.37 1.67
N ILE A 48 -5.17 0.20 2.68
CA ILE A 48 -3.71 0.38 2.66
C ILE A 48 -3.00 -0.97 2.54
N GLY A 49 -3.42 -1.97 3.32
CA GLY A 49 -2.81 -3.31 3.32
C GLY A 49 -2.93 -4.01 1.96
N SER A 50 -4.14 -4.03 1.40
CA SER A 50 -4.42 -4.64 0.09
C SER A 50 -3.63 -3.97 -1.04
N LEU A 51 -3.55 -2.63 -1.05
CA LEU A 51 -2.78 -1.89 -2.06
C LEU A 51 -1.27 -2.09 -1.88
N LYS A 52 -0.75 -2.14 -0.65
CA LYS A 52 0.66 -2.47 -0.39
C LYS A 52 1.02 -3.88 -0.85
N ALA A 53 0.15 -4.86 -0.62
CA ALA A 53 0.35 -6.22 -1.10
C ALA A 53 0.37 -6.30 -2.63
N ARG A 54 -0.57 -5.59 -3.31
CA ARG A 54 -0.62 -5.50 -4.77
C ARG A 54 0.67 -4.95 -5.38
N TYR A 55 1.27 -3.95 -4.75
CA TYR A 55 2.48 -3.28 -5.25
C TYR A 55 3.76 -3.72 -4.52
N ALA A 56 3.75 -4.89 -3.85
CA ALA A 56 4.89 -5.36 -3.06
C ALA A 56 6.19 -5.51 -3.87
N ASP A 57 6.07 -5.88 -5.16
CA ASP A 57 7.19 -6.06 -6.09
C ASP A 57 7.55 -4.78 -6.87
N ARG A 58 7.00 -3.62 -6.49
CA ARG A 58 7.19 -2.33 -7.14
C ARG A 58 7.91 -1.34 -6.23
N ASP A 59 9.19 -1.08 -6.50
CA ASP A 59 9.99 -0.12 -5.75
C ASP A 59 9.65 1.35 -6.07
N ASP A 60 8.91 1.58 -7.16
CA ASP A 60 8.51 2.89 -7.66
C ASP A 60 7.06 3.26 -7.34
N VAL A 61 6.39 2.52 -6.44
CA VAL A 61 5.02 2.79 -6.00
C VAL A 61 4.97 2.97 -4.49
N TYR A 62 4.54 4.14 -4.07
CA TYR A 62 4.36 4.48 -2.66
C TYR A 62 2.88 4.45 -2.28
N VAL A 63 2.52 3.55 -1.36
CA VAL A 63 1.18 3.45 -0.76
C VAL A 63 1.26 3.84 0.70
N ALA A 64 0.48 4.82 1.10
CA ALA A 64 0.40 5.28 2.47
C ALA A 64 -0.99 5.81 2.82
N GLY A 65 -1.20 6.18 4.06
CA GLY A 65 -2.38 6.87 4.54
C GLY A 65 -2.09 7.53 5.88
N ASP A 66 -2.98 8.43 6.30
CA ASP A 66 -2.86 9.21 7.54
C ASP A 66 -1.46 9.86 7.66
N LEU A 67 -0.99 10.42 6.56
CA LEU A 67 0.30 11.07 6.45
C LEU A 67 0.12 12.46 5.87
N PHE A 68 0.68 13.50 6.51
CA PHE A 68 0.61 14.86 5.98
C PHE A 68 1.34 15.00 4.64
N ILE A 69 0.58 15.47 3.67
CA ILE A 69 1.07 15.94 2.38
C ILE A 69 1.11 17.47 2.43
N TYR A 70 2.31 18.02 2.45
CA TYR A 70 2.55 19.46 2.37
C TYR A 70 2.67 19.86 0.90
N TYR A 71 1.88 20.86 0.48
CA TYR A 71 1.79 21.24 -0.93
C TYR A 71 2.27 22.68 -1.24
N GLU A 72 2.75 23.42 -0.24
CA GLU A 72 3.29 24.77 -0.41
C GLU A 72 4.51 24.96 0.49
N GLU A 73 5.68 25.16 -0.12
CA GLU A 73 6.92 25.43 0.61
C GLU A 73 6.83 26.71 1.42
N GLY A 74 7.37 26.72 2.63
CA GLY A 74 7.30 27.87 3.54
C GLY A 74 5.96 28.01 4.29
N ASN A 75 4.94 27.22 3.96
CA ASN A 75 3.63 27.30 4.58
C ASN A 75 3.22 25.99 5.27
N PRO A 76 3.53 25.79 6.56
CA PRO A 76 3.19 24.55 7.26
C PRO A 76 1.67 24.34 7.49
N LYS A 77 0.83 25.32 7.15
CA LYS A 77 -0.63 25.18 7.17
C LYS A 77 -1.19 24.61 5.85
N ALA A 78 -0.44 24.72 4.75
CA ALA A 78 -0.83 24.19 3.45
C ALA A 78 -0.55 22.69 3.39
N ARG A 79 -1.39 21.92 4.06
CA ARG A 79 -1.27 20.47 4.18
C ARG A 79 -2.65 19.81 4.26
N PHE A 80 -2.69 18.52 3.93
CA PHE A 80 -3.82 17.64 4.19
C PHE A 80 -3.29 16.22 4.43
N ALA A 81 -4.10 15.36 5.03
CA ALA A 81 -3.75 13.97 5.29
C ALA A 81 -4.87 13.09 4.71
N PRO A 82 -4.67 12.47 3.55
CA PRO A 82 -5.61 11.49 3.03
C PRO A 82 -5.58 10.20 3.86
N ASP A 83 -6.73 9.54 4.00
CA ASP A 83 -6.81 8.25 4.68
C ASP A 83 -6.06 7.16 3.92
N VAL A 84 -6.12 7.19 2.59
CA VAL A 84 -5.36 6.27 1.71
C VAL A 84 -4.92 7.02 0.45
N PHE A 85 -3.66 6.86 0.05
CA PHE A 85 -3.20 7.39 -1.23
C PHE A 85 -2.12 6.54 -1.88
N VAL A 86 -2.04 6.65 -3.21
CA VAL A 86 -1.05 5.96 -4.03
C VAL A 86 -0.31 6.97 -4.90
N ILE A 87 1.01 6.88 -4.90
CA ILE A 87 1.90 7.69 -5.73
C ILE A 87 2.77 6.75 -6.57
N PHE A 88 2.80 6.97 -7.88
CA PHE A 88 3.65 6.23 -8.81
C PHE A 88 4.88 7.07 -9.19
N GLY A 89 5.99 6.40 -9.46
CA GLY A 89 7.22 7.04 -9.90
C GLY A 89 8.05 7.64 -8.77
N VAL A 90 7.80 7.25 -7.52
CA VAL A 90 8.60 7.66 -6.36
C VAL A 90 9.11 6.43 -5.60
N PRO A 91 10.32 6.50 -4.98
CA PRO A 91 10.85 5.38 -4.21
C PRO A 91 9.94 4.97 -3.04
N ASN A 92 9.74 3.65 -2.87
CA ASN A 92 8.96 3.08 -1.77
C ASN A 92 9.78 3.01 -0.48
N HIS A 93 9.91 4.12 0.24
CA HIS A 93 10.55 4.18 1.55
C HIS A 93 9.65 4.86 2.59
N ARG A 94 9.96 4.69 3.87
CA ARG A 94 9.19 5.30 4.96
C ARG A 94 9.41 6.81 4.99
N ARG A 95 8.32 7.58 5.11
CA ARG A 95 8.32 9.03 5.25
C ARG A 95 7.65 9.45 6.54
N ARG A 96 8.05 10.57 7.11
CA ARG A 96 7.36 11.21 8.24
C ARG A 96 6.29 12.19 7.77
N VAL A 97 6.54 12.82 6.64
CA VAL A 97 5.66 13.73 5.91
C VAL A 97 5.99 13.59 4.43
N TYR A 98 5.09 13.98 3.56
CA TYR A 98 5.32 14.05 2.11
C TYR A 98 5.32 15.51 1.68
N LYS A 99 6.41 16.00 1.09
CA LYS A 99 6.54 17.39 0.65
C LYS A 99 6.56 17.44 -0.87
N LEU A 100 5.54 18.02 -1.48
CA LEU A 100 5.40 18.03 -2.94
C LEU A 100 6.56 18.68 -3.68
N TRP A 101 7.17 19.72 -3.09
CA TRP A 101 8.30 20.42 -3.72
C TRP A 101 9.62 19.62 -3.66
N GLU A 102 9.75 18.66 -2.73
CA GLU A 102 10.92 17.78 -2.64
C GLU A 102 10.75 16.54 -3.54
N GLU A 103 9.55 15.97 -3.55
CA GLU A 103 9.26 14.70 -4.24
C GLU A 103 8.83 14.90 -5.70
N GLY A 104 8.26 16.06 -6.06
CA GLY A 104 7.90 16.42 -7.42
C GLY A 104 6.68 15.72 -8.01
N VAL A 105 6.06 14.78 -7.29
CA VAL A 105 4.95 13.96 -7.78
C VAL A 105 3.75 14.06 -6.83
N VAL A 106 2.56 14.30 -7.37
CA VAL A 106 1.30 14.31 -6.60
C VAL A 106 0.73 12.89 -6.52
N PRO A 107 -0.13 12.61 -5.51
CA PRO A 107 -0.88 11.36 -5.49
C PRO A 107 -1.69 11.16 -6.77
N ALA A 108 -1.58 9.98 -7.36
CA ALA A 108 -2.39 9.62 -8.52
C ALA A 108 -3.80 9.17 -8.09
N PHE A 109 -3.91 8.55 -6.93
CA PHE A 109 -5.14 8.05 -6.34
C PHE A 109 -5.23 8.46 -4.88
N VAL A 110 -6.42 8.90 -4.47
CA VAL A 110 -6.78 9.22 -3.08
C VAL A 110 -8.12 8.57 -2.76
N LEU A 111 -8.22 7.95 -1.59
CA LEU A 111 -9.46 7.44 -1.01
C LEU A 111 -9.58 8.01 0.40
N GLU A 112 -10.70 8.66 0.67
CA GLU A 112 -11.11 9.06 2.01
C GLU A 112 -12.17 8.10 2.53
N VAL A 113 -12.00 7.66 3.75
CA VAL A 113 -12.97 6.84 4.48
C VAL A 113 -13.72 7.78 5.42
N SER A 114 -14.91 8.18 5.03
CA SER A 114 -15.65 9.24 5.73
C SER A 114 -16.21 8.75 7.07
N SER A 115 -16.17 9.64 8.03
CA SER A 115 -16.75 9.46 9.36
C SER A 115 -17.63 10.66 9.72
N ARG A 116 -18.34 10.59 10.84
CA ARG A 116 -19.15 11.70 11.34
C ARG A 116 -18.38 13.02 11.47
N GLY A 117 -17.07 12.92 11.78
CA GLY A 117 -16.22 14.09 12.00
C GLY A 117 -15.62 14.66 10.72
N THR A 118 -15.49 13.86 9.66
CA THR A 118 -14.68 14.21 8.49
C THR A 118 -15.43 14.34 7.17
N TRP A 119 -16.64 13.77 7.02
CA TRP A 119 -17.33 13.67 5.74
C TRP A 119 -17.51 14.98 4.98
N LEU A 120 -17.76 16.10 5.70
CA LEU A 120 -17.89 17.42 5.08
C LEU A 120 -16.56 17.94 4.56
N GLU A 121 -15.47 17.72 5.30
CA GLU A 121 -14.11 18.07 4.90
C GLU A 121 -13.67 17.21 3.72
N ASP A 122 -13.95 15.90 3.77
CA ASP A 122 -13.62 14.94 2.71
C ASP A 122 -14.36 15.27 1.41
N ALA A 123 -15.69 15.50 1.48
CA ALA A 123 -16.47 15.84 0.30
C ALA A 123 -16.22 17.27 -0.23
N GLY A 124 -15.68 18.16 0.57
CA GLY A 124 -15.46 19.57 0.27
C GLY A 124 -13.99 19.96 0.13
N GLU A 125 -13.36 20.30 1.25
CA GLU A 125 -12.02 20.91 1.28
C GLU A 125 -10.94 19.98 0.75
N LYS A 126 -10.84 18.74 1.22
CA LYS A 126 -9.82 17.79 0.77
C LYS A 126 -9.96 17.49 -0.73
N ARG A 127 -11.20 17.31 -1.22
CA ARG A 127 -11.45 17.13 -2.66
C ARG A 127 -11.00 18.33 -3.47
N ALA A 128 -11.28 19.57 -3.02
CA ALA A 128 -10.85 20.78 -3.69
C ALA A 128 -9.31 20.93 -3.70
N ILE A 129 -8.64 20.55 -2.61
CA ILE A 129 -7.17 20.50 -2.56
C ILE A 129 -6.66 19.48 -3.60
N CYS A 130 -7.20 18.26 -3.63
CA CYS A 130 -6.82 17.22 -4.60
C CYS A 130 -7.05 17.67 -6.04
N GLU A 131 -8.16 18.36 -6.31
CA GLU A 131 -8.44 18.95 -7.63
C GLU A 131 -7.38 19.99 -8.02
N LYS A 132 -7.07 20.94 -7.13
CA LYS A 132 -6.05 21.96 -7.34
C LYS A 132 -4.67 21.36 -7.59
N LEU A 133 -4.29 20.36 -6.83
CA LEU A 133 -2.99 19.70 -6.95
C LEU A 133 -2.85 18.81 -8.19
N GLY A 134 -3.95 18.34 -8.73
CA GLY A 134 -3.92 17.52 -9.94
C GLY A 134 -3.98 16.01 -9.69
N VAL A 135 -4.53 15.60 -8.56
CA VAL A 135 -4.83 14.19 -8.28
C VAL A 135 -5.70 13.62 -9.41
N ALA A 136 -5.36 12.43 -9.92
CA ALA A 136 -6.06 11.84 -11.05
C ALA A 136 -7.42 11.26 -10.66
N GLU A 137 -7.50 10.58 -9.51
CA GLU A 137 -8.73 9.98 -9.01
C GLU A 137 -8.90 10.22 -7.51
N TYR A 138 -10.13 10.56 -7.12
CA TYR A 138 -10.52 10.82 -5.74
C TYR A 138 -11.77 10.01 -5.40
N PHE A 139 -11.70 9.19 -4.38
CA PHE A 139 -12.78 8.33 -3.93
C PHE A 139 -13.22 8.71 -2.52
N LEU A 140 -14.52 8.61 -2.27
CA LEU A 140 -15.14 8.78 -0.97
C LEU A 140 -15.86 7.49 -0.61
N PHE A 141 -15.62 6.98 0.58
CA PHE A 141 -16.27 5.79 1.10
C PHE A 141 -16.78 6.02 2.52
N ASP A 142 -18.05 5.75 2.73
CA ASP A 142 -18.74 5.81 4.02
C ASP A 142 -19.05 4.38 4.48
N PRO A 143 -18.28 3.81 5.42
CA PRO A 143 -18.48 2.44 5.87
C PRO A 143 -19.71 2.23 6.73
N GLU A 144 -20.35 3.32 7.21
CA GLU A 144 -21.56 3.29 8.03
C GLU A 144 -22.82 3.63 7.21
N ALA A 145 -22.65 4.15 5.98
CA ALA A 145 -23.71 4.65 5.09
C ALA A 145 -24.65 5.70 5.76
N ASP A 146 -24.08 6.51 6.67
CA ASP A 146 -24.80 7.51 7.44
C ASP A 146 -24.64 8.93 6.86
N TYR A 147 -23.58 9.17 6.07
CA TYR A 147 -23.14 10.53 5.70
C TYR A 147 -23.10 10.75 4.19
N LEU A 148 -22.88 9.69 3.39
CA LEU A 148 -22.79 9.77 1.94
C LEU A 148 -23.91 8.96 1.27
N ASP A 149 -24.55 9.53 0.25
CA ASP A 149 -25.52 8.85 -0.61
C ASP A 149 -25.12 9.03 -2.10
N PRO A 150 -24.71 7.94 -2.79
CA PRO A 150 -24.44 6.61 -2.28
C PRO A 150 -23.18 6.57 -1.41
N PRO A 151 -22.99 5.52 -0.57
CA PRO A 151 -21.88 5.42 0.38
C PRO A 151 -20.50 5.24 -0.28
N LEU A 152 -20.43 4.87 -1.54
CA LEU A 152 -19.22 4.91 -2.36
C LEU A 152 -19.41 5.91 -3.49
N GLN A 153 -18.50 6.85 -3.62
CA GLN A 153 -18.49 7.87 -4.67
C GLN A 153 -17.10 7.99 -5.26
N ALA A 154 -17.01 8.27 -6.55
CA ALA A 154 -15.74 8.41 -7.24
C ALA A 154 -15.72 9.64 -8.13
N PHE A 155 -14.54 10.24 -8.24
CA PHE A 155 -14.27 11.40 -9.08
C PHE A 155 -12.99 11.16 -9.87
N ARG A 156 -13.02 11.49 -11.13
CA ARG A 156 -11.86 11.40 -12.03
C ARG A 156 -11.56 12.74 -12.64
N ARG A 157 -10.27 13.01 -12.82
CA ARG A 157 -9.80 14.24 -13.41
C ARG A 157 -10.09 14.30 -14.90
N VAL A 158 -10.85 15.33 -15.29
CA VAL A 158 -11.08 15.69 -16.68
C VAL A 158 -10.63 17.15 -16.86
N GLY A 159 -9.54 17.32 -17.60
CA GLY A 159 -8.88 18.63 -17.66
C GLY A 159 -8.33 19.09 -16.32
N ARG A 160 -8.93 20.13 -15.72
CA ARG A 160 -8.51 20.68 -14.42
C ARG A 160 -9.45 20.37 -13.27
N GLN A 161 -10.54 19.63 -13.53
CA GLN A 161 -11.60 19.37 -12.55
C GLN A 161 -11.72 17.88 -12.24
N LEU A 162 -12.09 17.57 -11.01
CA LEU A 162 -12.53 16.25 -10.58
C LEU A 162 -14.03 16.11 -10.86
N GLN A 163 -14.37 15.40 -11.93
CA GLN A 163 -15.75 15.12 -12.30
C GLN A 163 -16.23 13.83 -11.66
N ARG A 164 -17.46 13.85 -11.14
CA ARG A 164 -18.10 12.69 -10.56
C ARG A 164 -18.29 11.61 -11.62
N LEU A 165 -17.95 10.38 -11.27
CA LEU A 165 -18.21 9.19 -12.08
C LEU A 165 -19.60 8.65 -11.80
N GLU A 166 -20.21 8.06 -12.81
CA GLU A 166 -21.42 7.25 -12.64
C GLU A 166 -21.02 5.83 -12.22
N PRO A 167 -21.71 5.23 -11.24
CA PRO A 167 -21.45 3.87 -10.83
C PRO A 167 -21.87 2.86 -11.92
N ASP A 168 -21.26 1.68 -11.89
CA ASP A 168 -21.72 0.54 -12.66
C ASP A 168 -23.04 -0.06 -12.10
N GLU A 169 -23.54 -1.14 -12.72
CA GLU A 169 -24.77 -1.83 -12.30
C GLU A 169 -24.72 -2.38 -10.87
N ARG A 170 -23.53 -2.54 -10.28
CA ARG A 170 -23.32 -2.99 -8.90
C ARG A 170 -23.10 -1.84 -7.93
N GLY A 171 -23.18 -0.60 -8.39
CA GLY A 171 -22.84 0.57 -7.59
C GLY A 171 -21.33 0.78 -7.42
N GLY A 172 -20.51 0.11 -8.22
CA GLY A 172 -19.05 0.18 -8.20
C GLY A 172 -18.47 1.15 -9.20
N PHE A 173 -17.16 1.33 -9.13
CA PHE A 173 -16.39 2.22 -10.00
C PHE A 173 -15.09 1.57 -10.44
N VAL A 174 -14.66 1.90 -11.64
CA VAL A 174 -13.36 1.51 -12.16
C VAL A 174 -12.35 2.60 -11.86
N SER A 175 -11.30 2.27 -11.13
CA SER A 175 -10.09 3.09 -11.05
C SER A 175 -9.15 2.73 -12.21
N GLU A 176 -9.03 3.63 -13.17
CA GLU A 176 -8.08 3.47 -14.29
C GLU A 176 -6.63 3.61 -13.79
N THR A 177 -6.42 4.47 -12.78
CA THR A 177 -5.13 4.72 -12.17
C THR A 177 -4.56 3.47 -11.51
N LEU A 178 -5.40 2.71 -10.81
CA LEU A 178 -4.99 1.49 -10.12
C LEU A 178 -5.15 0.22 -10.97
N GLY A 179 -5.96 0.26 -12.03
CA GLY A 179 -6.38 -0.94 -12.76
C GLY A 179 -7.30 -1.84 -11.93
N LEU A 180 -8.15 -1.25 -11.09
CA LEU A 180 -9.00 -1.96 -10.15
C LEU A 180 -10.47 -1.56 -10.34
N SER A 181 -11.38 -2.51 -10.09
CA SER A 181 -12.78 -2.24 -9.80
C SER A 181 -12.96 -2.13 -8.29
N LEU A 182 -13.61 -1.05 -7.83
CA LEU A 182 -13.92 -0.78 -6.44
C LEU A 182 -15.44 -0.80 -6.26
N TYR A 183 -15.94 -1.61 -5.34
CA TYR A 183 -17.38 -1.73 -5.05
C TYR A 183 -17.59 -2.15 -3.60
N LEU A 184 -18.83 -2.12 -3.11
CA LEU A 184 -19.16 -2.49 -1.74
C LEU A 184 -19.83 -3.85 -1.67
N GLU A 185 -19.40 -4.67 -0.70
CA GLU A 185 -20.10 -5.88 -0.23
C GLU A 185 -20.35 -5.71 1.27
N ASP A 186 -21.61 -5.69 1.68
CA ASP A 186 -22.00 -5.49 3.09
C ASP A 186 -21.29 -4.29 3.75
N LEU A 187 -21.28 -3.15 3.06
CA LEU A 187 -20.59 -1.91 3.45
C LEU A 187 -19.08 -2.07 3.67
N ARG A 188 -18.45 -3.06 3.05
CA ARG A 188 -17.01 -3.22 3.02
C ARG A 188 -16.47 -2.94 1.63
N LEU A 189 -15.38 -2.19 1.57
CA LEU A 189 -14.74 -1.90 0.29
C LEU A 189 -14.04 -3.14 -0.26
N VAL A 190 -14.44 -3.55 -1.47
CA VAL A 190 -13.83 -4.63 -2.23
C VAL A 190 -13.09 -4.04 -3.42
N MET A 191 -11.87 -4.51 -3.64
CA MET A 191 -11.05 -4.15 -4.78
C MET A 191 -10.75 -5.40 -5.59
N THR A 192 -11.03 -5.38 -6.90
CA THR A 192 -10.80 -6.50 -7.82
C THR A 192 -9.91 -6.04 -8.97
N ASP A 193 -8.89 -6.79 -9.26
CA ASP A 193 -7.99 -6.54 -10.37
C ASP A 193 -8.71 -6.71 -11.71
N LEU A 194 -8.64 -5.71 -12.58
CA LEU A 194 -9.37 -5.71 -13.85
C LEU A 194 -8.79 -6.69 -14.88
N GLU A 195 -7.50 -6.96 -14.82
CA GLU A 195 -6.82 -7.85 -15.76
C GLU A 195 -7.03 -9.30 -15.40
N THR A 196 -6.89 -9.64 -14.12
CA THR A 196 -6.92 -11.02 -13.63
C THR A 196 -8.29 -11.45 -13.09
N GLY A 197 -9.16 -10.50 -12.76
CA GLY A 197 -10.42 -10.75 -12.05
C GLY A 197 -10.24 -11.19 -10.59
N VAL A 198 -9.01 -11.13 -10.06
CA VAL A 198 -8.70 -11.56 -8.70
C VAL A 198 -9.02 -10.45 -7.71
N ARG A 199 -9.77 -10.80 -6.66
CA ARG A 199 -10.04 -9.90 -5.54
C ARG A 199 -8.76 -9.70 -4.72
N LEU A 200 -8.45 -8.45 -4.39
CA LEU A 200 -7.37 -8.12 -3.46
C LEU A 200 -7.79 -8.58 -2.04
N LEU A 201 -6.93 -9.36 -1.41
CA LEU A 201 -7.20 -9.85 -0.06
C LEU A 201 -7.00 -8.74 0.97
N ARG A 202 -7.91 -8.67 1.93
CA ARG A 202 -7.76 -7.82 3.12
C ARG A 202 -6.79 -8.50 4.10
N LEU A 203 -6.09 -7.73 4.93
CA LEU A 203 -5.09 -8.27 5.88
C LEU A 203 -5.55 -9.51 6.68
N PRO A 204 -6.77 -9.56 7.26
CA PRO A 204 -7.25 -10.76 7.95
C PRO A 204 -7.44 -11.95 6.99
N GLU A 205 -7.96 -11.69 5.78
CA GLU A 205 -8.17 -12.72 4.74
C GLU A 205 -6.84 -13.25 4.21
N GLU A 206 -5.86 -12.39 4.02
CA GLU A 206 -4.50 -12.76 3.62
C GLU A 206 -3.85 -13.68 4.65
N HIS A 207 -3.98 -13.38 5.94
CA HIS A 207 -3.45 -14.22 7.00
C HIS A 207 -4.08 -15.61 7.01
N VAL A 208 -5.41 -15.68 6.86
CA VAL A 208 -6.15 -16.96 6.77
C VAL A 208 -5.76 -17.74 5.52
N ALA A 209 -5.68 -17.07 4.36
CA ALA A 209 -5.27 -17.68 3.10
C ALA A 209 -3.84 -18.22 3.17
N ARG A 210 -2.92 -17.48 3.75
CA ARG A 210 -1.53 -17.90 3.97
C ARG A 210 -1.45 -19.12 4.88
N GLN A 211 -2.16 -19.13 6.02
CA GLN A 211 -2.20 -20.27 6.91
C GLN A 211 -2.77 -21.52 6.21
N ALA A 212 -3.82 -21.38 5.41
CA ALA A 212 -4.40 -22.45 4.63
C ALA A 212 -3.42 -23.00 3.59
N ALA A 213 -2.70 -22.14 2.88
CA ALA A 213 -1.68 -22.53 1.91
C ALA A 213 -0.50 -23.28 2.57
N GLU A 214 0.02 -22.79 3.70
CA GLU A 214 1.07 -23.44 4.48
C GLU A 214 0.61 -24.84 4.99
N ALA A 215 -0.64 -24.95 5.44
CA ALA A 215 -1.21 -26.24 5.88
C ALA A 215 -1.36 -27.24 4.72
N ALA A 216 -1.80 -26.76 3.55
CA ALA A 216 -1.91 -27.56 2.33
C ALA A 216 -0.54 -28.05 1.85
N GLN A 217 0.47 -27.20 1.87
CA GLN A 217 1.84 -27.56 1.51
C GLN A 217 2.40 -28.64 2.45
N ARG A 218 2.27 -28.47 3.77
CA ARG A 218 2.71 -29.47 4.76
C ARG A 218 2.04 -30.83 4.53
N LYS A 219 0.73 -30.83 4.20
CA LYS A 219 -0.01 -32.04 3.90
C LYS A 219 0.50 -32.72 2.62
N ALA A 220 0.79 -31.96 1.58
CA ALA A 220 1.35 -32.48 0.33
C ALA A 220 2.75 -33.09 0.53
N GLU A 221 3.63 -32.40 1.27
CA GLU A 221 4.95 -32.92 1.62
C GLU A 221 4.89 -34.22 2.46
N ALA A 222 3.96 -34.30 3.42
CA ALA A 222 3.76 -35.52 4.20
C ALA A 222 3.30 -36.70 3.32
N ALA A 223 2.32 -36.47 2.44
CA ALA A 223 1.86 -37.45 1.49
C ALA A 223 2.95 -37.96 0.53
N GLN A 224 3.80 -37.05 0.06
CA GLN A 224 4.95 -37.38 -0.77
C GLN A 224 5.95 -38.26 -0.03
N ARG A 225 6.31 -37.92 1.23
CA ARG A 225 7.20 -38.75 2.08
C ARG A 225 6.64 -40.11 2.34
N GLU A 226 5.33 -40.26 2.59
CA GLU A 226 4.67 -41.57 2.76
C GLU A 226 4.73 -42.38 1.47
N ALA A 227 4.47 -41.77 0.32
CA ALA A 227 4.55 -42.46 -0.98
C ALA A 227 5.97 -42.93 -1.28
N GLU A 228 7.00 -42.09 -1.05
CA GLU A 228 8.40 -42.47 -1.21
C GLU A 228 8.80 -43.64 -0.25
N ALA A 229 8.34 -43.58 1.00
CA ALA A 229 8.60 -44.64 1.96
C ALA A 229 7.91 -45.96 1.57
N ALA A 230 6.67 -45.89 1.06
CA ALA A 230 5.96 -47.06 0.54
C ALA A 230 6.65 -47.66 -0.68
N GLN A 231 7.12 -46.81 -1.60
CA GLN A 231 7.87 -47.27 -2.77
C GLN A 231 9.17 -47.97 -2.38
N ARG A 232 9.98 -47.38 -1.48
CA ARG A 232 11.22 -48.02 -0.97
C ARG A 232 10.95 -49.38 -0.31
N LYS A 233 9.86 -49.48 0.46
CA LYS A 233 9.45 -50.77 1.05
C LYS A 233 9.04 -51.81 -0.01
N ALA A 234 8.34 -51.39 -1.06
CA ALA A 234 7.96 -52.25 -2.17
C ALA A 234 9.19 -52.75 -2.96
N GLU A 235 10.13 -51.85 -3.26
CA GLU A 235 11.39 -52.20 -3.93
C GLU A 235 12.25 -53.13 -3.11
N ALA A 236 12.35 -52.93 -1.78
CA ALA A 236 13.08 -53.83 -0.90
C ALA A 236 12.46 -55.26 -0.89
N ARG A 237 11.12 -55.37 -0.79
CA ARG A 237 10.42 -56.66 -0.86
C ARG A 237 10.58 -57.35 -2.22
N ALA A 238 10.59 -56.56 -3.32
CA ALA A 238 10.83 -57.12 -4.65
C ALA A 238 12.23 -57.72 -4.76
N ARG A 239 13.27 -57.03 -4.26
CA ARG A 239 14.65 -57.54 -4.22
C ARG A 239 14.79 -58.79 -3.37
N GLU A 240 14.22 -58.81 -2.17
CA GLU A 240 14.21 -60.01 -1.31
C GLU A 240 13.54 -61.23 -2.01
N ALA A 241 12.43 -60.98 -2.71
CA ALA A 241 11.74 -62.04 -3.46
C ALA A 241 12.58 -62.52 -4.66
N GLU A 242 13.26 -61.64 -5.38
CA GLU A 242 14.16 -62.01 -6.48
C GLU A 242 15.35 -62.84 -5.99
N GLU A 243 15.96 -62.47 -4.86
CA GLU A 243 17.07 -63.21 -4.23
C GLU A 243 16.62 -64.61 -3.78
N GLU A 244 15.44 -64.72 -3.18
CA GLU A 244 14.88 -66.03 -2.76
C GLU A 244 14.57 -66.91 -3.97
N VAL A 245 14.01 -66.38 -5.05
CA VAL A 245 13.80 -67.13 -6.31
C VAL A 245 15.13 -67.57 -6.90
N ALA A 246 16.16 -66.73 -6.89
CA ALA A 246 17.49 -67.10 -7.37
C ALA A 246 18.11 -68.24 -6.53
N ARG A 247 17.96 -68.14 -5.19
CA ARG A 247 18.42 -69.20 -4.27
C ARG A 247 17.72 -70.49 -4.51
N LEU A 248 16.39 -70.54 -4.60
CA LEU A 248 15.62 -71.76 -4.87
C LEU A 248 15.94 -72.40 -6.21
N ARG A 249 16.17 -71.57 -7.26
CA ARG A 249 16.64 -72.03 -8.57
C ARG A 249 18.01 -72.69 -8.50
N ALA A 250 18.93 -72.09 -7.72
CA ALA A 250 20.27 -72.73 -7.53
C ALA A 250 20.24 -74.01 -6.76
N GLU A 251 19.33 -74.19 -5.76
CA GLU A 251 19.13 -75.45 -5.03
C GLU A 251 18.52 -76.54 -5.92
N LEU A 252 17.52 -76.17 -6.73
CA LEU A 252 16.94 -77.14 -7.69
C LEU A 252 17.96 -77.62 -8.73
N ALA A 253 18.83 -76.78 -9.22
CA ALA A 253 19.87 -77.11 -10.14
C ALA A 253 20.93 -78.10 -9.53
N LYS A 254 21.15 -78.03 -8.20
CA LYS A 254 22.02 -78.98 -7.47
C LYS A 254 21.39 -80.33 -7.22
N ARG A 255 20.05 -80.41 -7.08
CA ARG A 255 19.31 -81.68 -6.84
C ARG A 255 19.00 -82.43 -8.12
N GLY A 256 19.08 -81.86 -9.29
CA GLY A 256 18.81 -82.48 -10.59
C GLY A 256 20.07 -82.98 -11.29
N ARG A 257 21.19 -83.07 -10.59
CA ARG A 257 22.40 -83.79 -10.99
C ARG A 257 22.56 -85.00 -10.07
#